data_a0bee7760444f5c49184efaa92f994e2
#
_entry.id   a0bee7760444f5c49184efaa92f994e2
#
_cell.length_a   1.000
_cell.length_b   1.000
_cell.length_c   1.000
_cell.angle_alpha   90.00
_cell.angle_beta   90.00
_cell.angle_gamma   90.00
#
_symmetry.space_group_name_H-M   'P 1'
#
loop_
_entity.id
_entity.type
_entity.pdbx_description
1 polymer ?
#
loop_
_entity_poly.entity_id
_entity_poly.type
_entity_poly.pdbx_seq_one_letter_code
_entity_poly.pdbx_strand_id
1 'polypeptide(L)'
;MYKVGFNGGGTLIEVCDVSVMEAFFLLIRDHATTLSEAELALVGDRLYRRYVRLEDAEATRLVLASIRQSFSELPVAMLDGRLPERDRVENPLSNTDGTLASAFSKHFDAIERCLECAEVNLRHFSGKPEFDYKYEPVVVIRSEMPGFMLDKRVSLSAYDDLDGPPFWLRHKVSRKA
;
A
#
# COMPACT_ATOMS: atom_id res chain seq x y z
N MET A 1 2.64 18.77 -2.98
CA MET A 1 3.24 17.49 -2.56
C MET A 1 2.23 16.39 -2.84
N TYR A 2 2.64 15.28 -3.43
CA TYR A 2 1.70 14.25 -3.87
C TYR A 2 1.44 13.29 -2.72
N LYS A 3 0.17 13.18 -2.29
CA LYS A 3 -0.24 12.19 -1.31
C LYS A 3 -0.39 10.83 -1.96
N VAL A 4 -0.03 9.81 -1.21
CA VAL A 4 -0.14 8.40 -1.57
C VAL A 4 -0.98 7.70 -0.52
N GLY A 5 -1.76 6.75 -0.97
CA GLY A 5 -2.61 5.98 -0.09
C GLY A 5 -2.93 4.61 -0.67
N PHE A 6 -3.87 3.94 -0.03
CA PHE A 6 -4.38 2.65 -0.46
C PHE A 6 -5.81 2.78 -0.96
N ASN A 7 -6.14 2.02 -1.99
CA ASN A 7 -7.49 1.90 -2.50
C ASN A 7 -7.91 0.44 -2.46
N GLY A 8 -9.13 0.20 -2.01
CA GLY A 8 -9.76 -1.12 -2.02
C GLY A 8 -11.26 -0.98 -1.81
N GLY A 9 -12.07 -1.73 -2.55
CA GLY A 9 -13.51 -1.67 -2.47
C GLY A 9 -14.12 -0.29 -2.78
N GLY A 10 -13.47 0.50 -3.63
CA GLY A 10 -13.89 1.88 -3.92
C GLY A 10 -13.58 2.89 -2.82
N THR A 11 -12.88 2.48 -1.77
CA THR A 11 -12.45 3.34 -0.67
C THR A 11 -10.99 3.74 -0.88
N LEU A 12 -10.75 5.05 -0.92
CA LEU A 12 -9.40 5.62 -0.95
C LEU A 12 -9.04 6.17 0.43
N ILE A 13 -7.92 5.73 0.98
CA ILE A 13 -7.38 6.23 2.23
C ILE A 13 -5.99 6.82 1.98
N GLU A 14 -5.90 8.15 2.02
CA GLU A 14 -4.63 8.85 1.94
C GLU A 14 -3.82 8.65 3.23
N VAL A 15 -2.54 8.32 3.08
CA VAL A 15 -1.69 7.97 4.23
C VAL A 15 -0.53 8.94 4.40
N CYS A 16 0.28 9.13 3.33
CA CYS A 16 1.55 9.82 3.46
C CYS A 16 2.04 10.39 2.13
N ASP A 17 3.22 10.97 2.14
CA ASP A 17 3.95 11.38 0.95
C ASP A 17 4.66 10.19 0.29
N VAL A 18 5.05 10.36 -0.97
CA VAL A 18 5.69 9.30 -1.79
C VAL A 18 6.91 8.70 -1.11
N SER A 19 7.81 9.55 -0.58
CA SER A 19 9.04 9.11 0.08
C SER A 19 8.80 8.25 1.32
N VAL A 20 7.75 8.56 2.09
CA VAL A 20 7.36 7.80 3.27
C VAL A 20 6.79 6.44 2.87
N MET A 21 5.99 6.38 1.80
CA MET A 21 5.47 5.12 1.27
C MET A 21 6.61 4.22 0.76
N GLU A 22 7.57 4.79 0.03
CA GLU A 22 8.76 4.05 -0.40
C GLU A 22 9.56 3.51 0.79
N ALA A 23 9.79 4.34 1.81
CA ALA A 23 10.51 3.94 3.02
C ALA A 23 9.79 2.80 3.76
N PHE A 24 8.45 2.84 3.83
CA PHE A 24 7.65 1.75 4.41
C PHE A 24 7.94 0.40 3.73
N PHE A 25 7.85 0.35 2.42
CA PHE A 25 8.09 -0.90 1.68
C PHE A 25 9.55 -1.35 1.69
N LEU A 26 10.51 -0.42 1.65
CA LEU A 26 11.93 -0.75 1.78
C LEU A 26 12.24 -1.37 3.15
N LEU A 27 11.67 -0.80 4.23
CA LEU A 27 11.84 -1.35 5.58
C LEU A 27 11.21 -2.74 5.72
N ILE A 28 10.07 -3.00 5.10
CA ILE A 28 9.48 -4.35 5.06
C ILE A 28 10.47 -5.33 4.43
N ARG A 29 11.03 -5.00 3.28
CA ARG A 29 11.97 -5.89 2.57
C ARG A 29 13.26 -6.13 3.35
N ASP A 30 13.74 -5.11 4.07
CA ASP A 30 15.01 -5.19 4.80
C ASP A 30 14.88 -5.88 6.16
N HIS A 31 13.72 -5.80 6.80
CA HIS A 31 13.55 -6.18 8.20
C HIS A 31 12.50 -7.24 8.50
N ALA A 32 11.67 -7.62 7.53
CA ALA A 32 10.70 -8.70 7.72
C ALA A 32 11.35 -10.09 7.53
N THR A 33 12.43 -10.34 8.28
CA THR A 33 13.28 -11.52 8.14
C THR A 33 12.65 -12.82 8.62
N THR A 34 11.52 -12.74 9.33
CA THR A 34 10.76 -13.91 9.81
C THR A 34 9.81 -14.47 8.76
N LEU A 35 9.58 -13.74 7.66
CA LEU A 35 8.70 -14.13 6.59
C LEU A 35 9.42 -14.99 5.55
N SER A 36 8.70 -15.98 5.02
CA SER A 36 9.14 -16.69 3.82
C SER A 36 9.15 -15.76 2.59
N GLU A 37 9.86 -16.13 1.54
CA GLU A 37 9.90 -15.38 0.30
C GLU A 37 8.49 -15.19 -0.31
N ALA A 38 7.64 -16.22 -0.24
CA ALA A 38 6.27 -16.15 -0.74
C ALA A 38 5.39 -15.19 0.07
N GLU A 39 5.52 -15.16 1.39
CA GLU A 39 4.80 -14.24 2.27
C GLU A 39 5.29 -12.80 2.04
N LEU A 40 6.60 -12.60 1.98
CA LEU A 40 7.17 -11.28 1.71
C LEU A 40 6.71 -10.74 0.35
N ALA A 41 6.59 -11.59 -0.67
CA ALA A 41 6.13 -11.21 -1.99
C ALA A 41 4.70 -10.66 -2.00
N LEU A 42 3.81 -11.06 -1.08
CA LEU A 42 2.44 -10.53 -1.01
C LEU A 42 2.42 -9.02 -0.74
N VAL A 43 3.21 -8.55 0.20
CA VAL A 43 3.23 -7.14 0.59
C VAL A 43 4.42 -6.40 -0.02
N GLY A 44 5.62 -6.95 0.11
CA GLY A 44 6.85 -6.30 -0.33
C GLY A 44 7.02 -6.21 -1.85
N ASP A 45 6.29 -7.03 -2.61
CA ASP A 45 6.33 -7.00 -4.07
C ASP A 45 4.96 -6.75 -4.69
N ARG A 46 3.94 -7.58 -4.42
CA ARG A 46 2.63 -7.43 -5.05
C ARG A 46 1.95 -6.12 -4.65
N LEU A 47 1.74 -5.85 -3.35
CA LEU A 47 1.12 -4.60 -2.92
C LEU A 47 1.98 -3.38 -3.30
N TYR A 48 3.30 -3.49 -3.18
CA TYR A 48 4.22 -2.41 -3.55
C TYR A 48 4.16 -2.05 -5.03
N ARG A 49 4.16 -3.04 -5.90
CA ARG A 49 4.29 -2.83 -7.35
C ARG A 49 2.98 -2.87 -8.10
N ARG A 50 2.01 -3.65 -7.60
CA ARG A 50 0.82 -4.06 -8.33
C ARG A 50 -0.45 -3.89 -7.51
N TYR A 51 -0.93 -5.00 -7.01
CA TYR A 51 -2.15 -5.12 -6.22
C TYR A 51 -2.17 -6.44 -5.44
N VAL A 52 -2.97 -6.46 -4.39
CA VAL A 52 -3.35 -7.69 -3.66
C VAL A 52 -4.75 -8.08 -4.11
N ARG A 53 -4.92 -9.34 -4.52
CA ARG A 53 -6.21 -9.92 -4.88
C ARG A 53 -7.01 -10.25 -3.62
N LEU A 54 -8.34 -10.26 -3.75
CA LEU A 54 -9.19 -10.63 -2.62
C LEU A 54 -9.01 -12.08 -2.16
N GLU A 55 -8.66 -12.99 -3.07
CA GLU A 55 -8.32 -14.38 -2.72
C GLU A 55 -7.08 -14.47 -1.81
N ASP A 56 -6.19 -13.47 -1.85
CA ASP A 56 -4.98 -13.38 -1.03
C ASP A 56 -5.20 -12.52 0.23
N ALA A 57 -6.42 -12.02 0.49
CA ALA A 57 -6.69 -11.04 1.56
C ALA A 57 -6.34 -11.59 2.95
N GLU A 58 -6.75 -12.81 3.26
CA GLU A 58 -6.47 -13.44 4.56
C GLU A 58 -4.96 -13.69 4.75
N ALA A 59 -4.29 -14.22 3.74
CA ALA A 59 -2.85 -14.40 3.78
C ALA A 59 -2.12 -13.05 3.94
N THR A 60 -2.59 -12.02 3.27
CA THR A 60 -2.03 -10.66 3.39
C THR A 60 -2.19 -10.10 4.80
N ARG A 61 -3.33 -10.33 5.47
CA ARG A 61 -3.53 -9.91 6.87
C ARG A 61 -2.56 -10.59 7.82
N LEU A 62 -2.35 -11.89 7.67
CA LEU A 62 -1.39 -12.63 8.50
C LEU A 62 0.03 -12.09 8.32
N VAL A 63 0.42 -11.83 7.07
CA VAL A 63 1.71 -11.24 6.75
C VAL A 63 1.85 -9.84 7.35
N LEU A 64 0.84 -8.98 7.20
CA LEU A 64 0.84 -7.64 7.79
C LEU A 64 0.96 -7.66 9.33
N ALA A 65 0.27 -8.61 9.99
CA ALA A 65 0.38 -8.78 11.43
C ALA A 65 1.81 -9.17 11.84
N SER A 66 2.46 -10.08 11.11
CA SER A 66 3.86 -10.47 11.34
C SER A 66 4.84 -9.32 11.11
N ILE A 67 4.62 -8.52 10.05
CA ILE A 67 5.42 -7.32 9.79
C ILE A 67 5.24 -6.31 10.93
N ARG A 68 4.00 -6.05 11.33
CA ARG A 68 3.70 -5.11 12.43
C ARG A 68 4.35 -5.55 13.74
N GLN A 69 4.34 -6.86 14.02
CA GLN A 69 5.05 -7.42 15.18
C GLN A 69 6.56 -7.19 15.09
N SER A 70 7.20 -7.50 13.97
CA SER A 70 8.63 -7.23 13.76
C SER A 70 8.95 -5.74 13.91
N PHE A 71 8.11 -4.86 13.37
CA PHE A 71 8.27 -3.42 13.46
C PHE A 71 8.07 -2.87 14.89
N SER A 72 7.39 -3.61 15.77
CA SER A 72 7.25 -3.22 17.17
C SER A 72 8.54 -3.33 17.97
N GLU A 73 9.51 -4.07 17.46
CA GLU A 73 10.83 -4.27 18.09
C GLU A 73 11.89 -3.31 17.50
N LEU A 74 11.57 -2.60 16.45
CA LEU A 74 12.52 -1.74 15.73
C LEU A 74 12.27 -0.27 16.07
N PRO A 75 13.33 0.50 16.44
CA PRO A 75 13.18 1.91 16.79
C PRO A 75 12.86 2.77 15.57
N VAL A 76 12.07 3.81 15.75
CA VAL A 76 11.71 4.77 14.69
C VAL A 76 12.95 5.47 14.09
N ALA A 77 14.05 5.56 14.83
CA ALA A 77 15.32 6.11 14.36
C ALA A 77 15.87 5.39 13.11
N MET A 78 15.40 4.19 12.78
CA MET A 78 15.73 3.51 11.53
C MET A 78 15.19 4.21 10.28
N LEU A 79 14.26 5.14 10.44
CA LEU A 79 13.81 6.04 9.36
C LEU A 79 14.86 7.10 9.03
N ASP A 80 15.78 7.39 9.93
CA ASP A 80 16.85 8.35 9.70
C ASP A 80 17.75 7.87 8.54
N GLY A 81 18.01 8.79 7.60
CA GLY A 81 18.74 8.47 6.38
C GLY A 81 17.90 7.85 5.24
N ARG A 82 16.67 7.40 5.50
CA ARG A 82 15.77 6.85 4.48
C ARG A 82 14.77 7.88 3.94
N LEU A 83 14.51 8.93 4.71
CA LEU A 83 13.67 10.04 4.28
C LEU A 83 14.51 11.23 3.82
N PRO A 84 14.13 11.96 2.77
CA PRO A 84 14.71 13.25 2.42
C PRO A 84 14.68 14.20 3.63
N GLU A 85 15.70 15.05 3.76
CA GLU A 85 15.84 15.95 4.91
C GLU A 85 14.60 16.83 5.13
N ARG A 86 14.02 17.35 4.04
CA ARG A 86 12.76 18.13 4.07
C ARG A 86 11.58 17.34 4.68
N ASP A 87 11.50 16.04 4.37
CA ASP A 87 10.39 15.19 4.81
C ASP A 87 10.57 14.76 6.27
N ARG A 88 11.82 14.82 6.80
CA ARG A 88 12.11 14.59 8.22
C ARG A 88 11.61 15.73 9.09
N VAL A 89 11.73 16.97 8.64
CA VAL A 89 11.32 18.16 9.40
C VAL A 89 9.80 18.30 9.44
N GLU A 90 9.12 17.95 8.34
CA GLU A 90 7.66 18.08 8.21
C GLU A 90 6.90 16.83 8.67
N ASN A 91 7.59 15.72 8.90
CA ASN A 91 6.95 14.44 9.20
C ASN A 91 6.93 14.18 10.71
N PRO A 92 5.73 14.11 11.34
CA PRO A 92 5.62 13.79 12.75
C PRO A 92 6.18 12.41 13.12
N LEU A 93 6.47 11.55 12.14
CA LEU A 93 7.07 10.23 12.38
C LEU A 93 8.51 10.33 12.90
N SER A 94 9.27 11.37 12.52
CA SER A 94 10.68 11.52 12.91
C SER A 94 10.88 11.98 14.36
N ASN A 95 9.84 12.48 15.02
CA ASN A 95 9.90 13.06 16.37
C ASN A 95 9.29 12.16 17.44
N THR A 96 8.96 10.91 17.13
CA THR A 96 8.36 9.99 18.12
C THR A 96 9.44 9.10 18.72
N ASP A 97 9.58 9.12 20.05
CA ASP A 97 10.25 8.10 20.85
C ASP A 97 9.43 6.81 20.73
N GLY A 98 9.46 6.16 19.57
CA GLY A 98 8.57 5.06 19.28
C GLY A 98 9.23 3.99 18.41
N THR A 99 8.40 3.06 18.02
CA THR A 99 8.78 1.96 17.13
C THR A 99 8.32 2.21 15.71
N LEU A 100 8.88 1.47 14.74
CA LEU A 100 8.39 1.51 13.36
C LEU A 100 6.90 1.13 13.26
N ALA A 101 6.41 0.23 14.13
CA ALA A 101 4.99 -0.12 14.16
C ALA A 101 4.10 1.06 14.53
N SER A 102 4.52 1.90 15.48
CA SER A 102 3.78 3.12 15.84
C SER A 102 3.85 4.17 14.72
N ALA A 103 5.03 4.34 14.14
CA ALA A 103 5.26 5.28 13.04
C ALA A 103 4.42 4.96 11.80
N PHE A 104 4.28 3.68 11.47
CA PHE A 104 3.52 3.21 10.31
C PHE A 104 2.11 2.70 10.64
N SER A 105 1.58 3.01 11.83
CA SER A 105 0.23 2.55 12.21
C SER A 105 -0.83 2.88 11.17
N LYS A 106 -0.82 4.11 10.63
CA LYS A 106 -1.76 4.53 9.58
C LYS A 106 -1.66 3.70 8.30
N HIS A 107 -0.46 3.19 7.95
CA HIS A 107 -0.27 2.35 6.77
C HIS A 107 -0.95 0.99 6.98
N PHE A 108 -0.67 0.35 8.12
CA PHE A 108 -1.28 -0.93 8.46
C PHE A 108 -2.81 -0.83 8.52
N ASP A 109 -3.32 0.17 9.24
CA ASP A 109 -4.75 0.38 9.42
C ASP A 109 -5.46 0.71 8.09
N ALA A 110 -4.80 1.46 7.21
CA ALA A 110 -5.33 1.78 5.88
C ALA A 110 -5.40 0.57 4.96
N ILE A 111 -4.36 -0.29 4.95
CA ILE A 111 -4.38 -1.53 4.16
C ILE A 111 -5.50 -2.45 4.67
N GLU A 112 -5.58 -2.66 5.98
CA GLU A 112 -6.62 -3.49 6.60
C GLU A 112 -8.02 -2.99 6.24
N ARG A 113 -8.24 -1.69 6.35
CA ARG A 113 -9.53 -1.07 6.00
C ARG A 113 -9.88 -1.22 4.53
N CYS A 114 -8.89 -1.12 3.63
CA CYS A 114 -9.11 -1.35 2.20
C CYS A 114 -9.44 -2.81 1.90
N LEU A 115 -8.80 -3.76 2.57
CA LEU A 115 -9.13 -5.19 2.48
C LEU A 115 -10.55 -5.45 2.94
N GLU A 116 -10.95 -4.93 4.11
CA GLU A 116 -12.33 -5.05 4.63
C GLU A 116 -13.36 -4.49 3.66
N CYS A 117 -13.14 -3.28 3.13
CA CYS A 117 -14.07 -2.65 2.20
C CYS A 117 -14.20 -3.45 0.91
N ALA A 118 -13.08 -3.97 0.38
CA ALA A 118 -13.08 -4.79 -0.82
C ALA A 118 -13.88 -6.10 -0.61
N GLU A 119 -13.71 -6.76 0.54
CA GLU A 119 -14.45 -7.97 0.89
C GLU A 119 -15.94 -7.72 1.11
N VAL A 120 -16.31 -6.60 1.75
CA VAL A 120 -17.71 -6.22 1.93
C VAL A 120 -18.38 -5.99 0.58
N ASN A 121 -17.69 -5.29 -0.33
CA ASN A 121 -18.21 -5.06 -1.68
C ASN A 121 -18.37 -6.36 -2.45
N LEU A 122 -17.38 -7.25 -2.39
CA LEU A 122 -17.47 -8.57 -3.03
C LEU A 122 -18.70 -9.34 -2.55
N ARG A 123 -18.95 -9.39 -1.22
CA ARG A 123 -20.12 -10.06 -0.66
C ARG A 123 -21.44 -9.42 -1.10
N HIS A 124 -21.49 -8.08 -1.13
CA HIS A 124 -22.71 -7.36 -1.47
C HIS A 124 -23.08 -7.47 -2.95
N PHE A 125 -22.07 -7.55 -3.82
CA PHE A 125 -22.27 -7.54 -5.27
C PHE A 125 -22.05 -8.92 -5.92
N SER A 126 -21.70 -9.94 -5.14
CA SER A 126 -21.54 -11.30 -5.67
C SER A 126 -22.87 -11.78 -6.25
N GLY A 127 -22.82 -12.31 -7.46
CA GLY A 127 -24.01 -12.77 -8.20
C GLY A 127 -24.72 -11.70 -9.05
N LYS A 128 -24.22 -10.45 -9.07
CA LYS A 128 -24.69 -9.42 -9.98
C LYS A 128 -23.81 -9.41 -11.23
N PRO A 129 -24.35 -9.80 -12.40
CA PRO A 129 -23.54 -9.96 -13.61
C PRO A 129 -22.91 -8.67 -14.14
N GLU A 130 -23.48 -7.52 -13.80
CA GLU A 130 -22.96 -6.20 -14.16
C GLU A 130 -21.70 -5.79 -13.40
N PHE A 131 -21.32 -6.55 -12.33
CA PHE A 131 -20.19 -6.23 -11.48
C PHE A 131 -19.26 -7.44 -11.34
N ASP A 132 -18.09 -7.40 -11.93
CA ASP A 132 -17.05 -8.43 -11.74
C ASP A 132 -16.12 -8.03 -10.60
N TYR A 133 -16.67 -8.05 -9.36
CA TYR A 133 -15.97 -7.62 -8.15
C TYR A 133 -14.87 -8.56 -7.67
N LYS A 134 -14.74 -9.74 -8.23
CA LYS A 134 -13.64 -10.66 -7.86
C LYS A 134 -12.25 -10.07 -8.17
N TYR A 135 -12.24 -9.01 -8.96
CA TYR A 135 -11.05 -8.30 -9.39
C TYR A 135 -10.88 -6.91 -8.75
N GLU A 136 -11.62 -6.59 -7.67
CA GLU A 136 -11.35 -5.34 -6.93
C GLU A 136 -10.11 -5.51 -6.05
N PRO A 137 -8.91 -5.14 -6.54
CA PRO A 137 -7.69 -5.32 -5.78
C PRO A 137 -7.52 -4.23 -4.73
N VAL A 138 -6.71 -4.51 -3.72
CA VAL A 138 -6.11 -3.46 -2.89
C VAL A 138 -4.81 -3.01 -3.53
N VAL A 139 -4.68 -1.72 -3.77
CA VAL A 139 -3.56 -1.12 -4.50
C VAL A 139 -3.04 0.14 -3.82
N VAL A 140 -1.76 0.44 -4.04
CA VAL A 140 -1.19 1.75 -3.71
C VAL A 140 -1.46 2.71 -4.86
N ILE A 141 -2.01 3.89 -4.56
CA ILE A 141 -2.29 4.92 -5.56
C ILE A 141 -1.90 6.32 -5.07
N ARG A 142 -1.79 7.25 -6.01
CA ARG A 142 -1.71 8.69 -5.70
C ARG A 142 -3.09 9.30 -5.63
N SER A 143 -3.29 10.20 -4.68
CA SER A 143 -4.58 10.88 -4.48
C SER A 143 -5.05 11.72 -5.67
N GLU A 144 -4.12 12.12 -6.54
CA GLU A 144 -4.41 12.89 -7.75
C GLU A 144 -4.87 12.03 -8.95
N MET A 145 -4.99 10.72 -8.74
CA MET A 145 -5.41 9.76 -9.78
C MET A 145 -6.83 9.21 -9.56
N PRO A 146 -7.79 9.97 -8.97
CA PRO A 146 -9.07 9.42 -8.57
C PRO A 146 -9.88 8.85 -9.75
N GLY A 147 -9.73 9.40 -10.94
CA GLY A 147 -10.46 8.94 -12.14
C GLY A 147 -9.89 7.67 -12.74
N PHE A 148 -8.61 7.39 -12.53
CA PHE A 148 -7.95 6.25 -13.14
C PHE A 148 -8.34 4.91 -12.47
N MET A 149 -8.39 4.89 -11.16
CA MET A 149 -8.68 3.68 -10.39
C MET A 149 -10.15 3.30 -10.40
N LEU A 150 -11.04 4.29 -10.61
CA LEU A 150 -12.48 4.09 -10.71
C LEU A 150 -12.93 3.75 -12.13
N ASP A 151 -12.04 3.85 -13.12
CA ASP A 151 -12.36 3.44 -14.48
C ASP A 151 -12.33 1.90 -14.59
N LYS A 152 -13.50 1.31 -14.46
CA LYS A 152 -13.71 -0.15 -14.60
C LYS A 152 -13.23 -0.75 -15.92
N ARG A 153 -12.87 0.10 -16.89
CA ARG A 153 -12.32 -0.29 -18.19
C ARG A 153 -10.83 -0.56 -18.14
N VAL A 154 -10.15 -0.15 -17.06
CA VAL A 154 -8.75 -0.50 -16.87
C VAL A 154 -8.67 -1.96 -16.49
N SER A 155 -8.27 -2.78 -17.44
CA SER A 155 -8.03 -4.21 -17.22
C SER A 155 -6.95 -4.41 -16.16
N LEU A 156 -7.11 -5.45 -15.31
CA LEU A 156 -6.07 -5.85 -14.35
C LEU A 156 -4.72 -6.12 -15.04
N SER A 157 -4.73 -6.49 -16.32
CA SER A 157 -3.50 -6.66 -17.10
C SER A 157 -2.66 -5.38 -17.18
N ALA A 158 -3.25 -4.20 -17.02
CA ALA A 158 -2.51 -2.94 -16.93
C ALA A 158 -1.63 -2.84 -15.67
N TYR A 159 -1.96 -3.63 -14.64
CA TYR A 159 -1.19 -3.73 -13.40
C TYR A 159 -0.22 -4.91 -13.40
N ASP A 160 -0.33 -5.81 -14.37
CA ASP A 160 0.50 -7.02 -14.47
C ASP A 160 1.87 -6.76 -15.14
N ASP A 161 2.10 -5.59 -15.70
CA ASP A 161 3.41 -5.19 -16.21
C ASP A 161 4.37 -4.85 -15.06
N LEU A 162 5.27 -5.77 -14.77
CA LEU A 162 5.96 -5.86 -13.50
C LEU A 162 7.44 -5.57 -13.56
N ASP A 163 8.00 -5.51 -14.73
CA ASP A 163 9.44 -5.34 -14.92
C ASP A 163 9.88 -3.88 -14.74
N GLY A 164 8.92 -3.00 -14.45
CA GLY A 164 9.16 -1.57 -14.26
C GLY A 164 9.02 -1.11 -12.79
N PRO A 165 9.21 0.19 -12.55
CA PRO A 165 8.94 0.80 -11.25
C PRO A 165 7.47 0.61 -10.84
N PRO A 166 7.15 0.68 -9.54
CA PRO A 166 5.78 0.57 -9.05
C PRO A 166 4.82 1.46 -9.84
N PHE A 167 3.62 0.94 -10.10
CA PHE A 167 2.59 1.61 -10.86
C PHE A 167 2.36 3.06 -10.40
N TRP A 168 2.22 3.28 -9.11
CA TRP A 168 1.98 4.59 -8.51
C TRP A 168 3.16 5.57 -8.63
N LEU A 169 4.37 5.09 -8.99
CA LEU A 169 5.53 5.93 -9.29
C LEU A 169 5.64 6.28 -10.78
N ARG A 170 5.05 5.49 -11.68
CA ARG A 170 5.20 5.67 -13.14
C ARG A 170 4.47 6.90 -13.66
N HIS A 171 3.38 7.29 -13.04
CA HIS A 171 2.59 8.42 -13.50
C HIS A 171 3.18 9.74 -13.01
N LYS A 172 4.16 10.25 -13.76
CA LYS A 172 4.42 11.69 -13.76
C LYS A 172 3.20 12.33 -14.41
N VAL A 173 2.41 13.07 -13.63
CA VAL A 173 1.39 13.95 -14.19
C VAL A 173 2.13 14.89 -15.13
N SER A 174 1.95 14.68 -16.45
CA SER A 174 2.40 15.67 -17.42
C SER A 174 1.62 16.94 -17.11
N ARG A 175 2.24 17.89 -16.46
CA ARG A 175 1.73 19.26 -16.43
C ARG A 175 1.67 19.67 -17.90
N LYS A 176 0.46 19.68 -18.48
CA LYS A 176 0.25 20.46 -19.69
C LYS A 176 0.62 21.90 -19.32
N ALA A 177 1.71 22.36 -19.95
CA ALA A 177 2.08 23.77 -19.94
C ALA A 177 0.96 24.60 -20.60
#